data_c33e71379639f2c18c148a5ae82d64ab
#
_entry.id   c33e71379639f2c18c148a5ae82d64ab
#
_cell.length_a   1.000
_cell.length_b   1.000
_cell.length_c   1.000
_cell.angle_alpha   90.00
_cell.angle_beta   90.00
_cell.angle_gamma   90.00
#
_symmetry.space_group_name_H-M   'P 1'
#
loop_
_entity.id
_entity.type
_entity.pdbx_description
1 polymer ?
#
loop_
_entity_poly.entity_id
_entity_poly.type
_entity_poly.pdbx_seq_one_letter_code
_entity_poly.pdbx_strand_id
1 'polypeptide(L)'
;MKIIKLKLKNRFKYKRKVVIKNLVLNIFIGIHNFEKKKKQRVRFNIEVITDPNVKPDNKDLSTILNYEEIVNKIKLLVNKQHHELIEDLAENIFKIIFHYKLVKKANIKIEKLDILKNSESVGIEFSKLRI
;
A
#
# COMPACT_ATOMS: atom_id res chain seq x y z
N MET A 1 6.65 26.16 -33.96
CA MET A 1 5.55 25.16 -34.04
C MET A 1 5.75 24.01 -33.08
N LYS A 2 6.88 23.28 -33.12
CA LYS A 2 7.19 22.20 -32.17
C LYS A 2 7.25 22.68 -30.71
N ILE A 3 7.80 23.85 -30.45
CA ILE A 3 7.94 24.41 -29.10
C ILE A 3 6.55 24.71 -28.48
N ILE A 4 5.61 25.20 -29.28
CA ILE A 4 4.25 25.47 -28.82
C ILE A 4 3.52 24.18 -28.47
N LYS A 5 3.67 23.15 -29.31
CA LYS A 5 3.09 21.82 -29.05
C LYS A 5 3.67 21.18 -27.78
N LEU A 6 4.97 21.31 -27.56
CA LEU A 6 5.62 20.80 -26.35
C LEU A 6 5.14 21.55 -25.10
N LYS A 7 5.02 22.87 -25.16
CA LYS A 7 4.47 23.68 -24.06
C LYS A 7 3.01 23.33 -23.77
N LEU A 8 2.21 23.07 -24.80
CA LEU A 8 0.82 22.64 -24.61
C LEU A 8 0.71 21.25 -24.02
N LYS A 9 1.56 20.28 -24.43
CA LYS A 9 1.63 18.95 -23.83
C LYS A 9 2.02 19.00 -22.36
N ASN A 10 2.92 19.94 -21.99
CA ASN A 10 3.41 20.07 -20.61
C ASN A 10 2.55 20.99 -19.74
N ARG A 11 1.42 21.46 -20.28
CA ARG A 11 0.52 22.37 -19.59
C ARG A 11 -0.21 21.69 -18.41
N PHE A 12 -0.39 20.38 -18.46
CA PHE A 12 -1.06 19.61 -17.43
C PHE A 12 -0.10 18.61 -16.81
N LYS A 13 -0.10 18.57 -15.47
CA LYS A 13 0.52 17.48 -14.74
C LYS A 13 -0.57 16.50 -14.35
N TYR A 14 -0.39 15.26 -14.72
CA TYR A 14 -1.33 14.20 -14.42
C TYR A 14 -0.76 13.25 -13.39
N LYS A 15 -1.57 12.90 -12.41
CA LYS A 15 -1.21 11.98 -11.36
C LYS A 15 -2.40 11.11 -11.05
N ARG A 16 -2.15 9.83 -10.87
CA ARG A 16 -3.20 8.86 -10.59
C ARG A 16 -2.75 7.99 -9.43
N LYS A 17 -3.61 7.82 -8.45
CA LYS A 17 -3.33 6.89 -7.37
C LYS A 17 -4.53 6.01 -7.07
N VAL A 18 -4.22 4.75 -6.74
CA VAL A 18 -5.18 3.79 -6.23
C VAL A 18 -5.15 3.87 -4.71
N VAL A 19 -6.33 3.96 -4.10
CA VAL A 19 -6.45 4.12 -2.65
C VAL A 19 -7.21 2.93 -2.07
N ILE A 20 -6.58 2.24 -1.11
CA ILE A 20 -7.22 1.23 -0.28
C ILE A 20 -7.37 1.84 1.10
N LYS A 21 -8.60 2.21 1.44
CA LYS A 21 -8.88 3.00 2.63
C LYS A 21 -9.50 2.16 3.73
N ASN A 22 -8.90 2.25 4.93
CA ASN A 22 -9.44 1.64 6.14
C ASN A 22 -9.69 0.13 6.00
N LEU A 23 -8.70 -0.59 5.47
CA LEU A 23 -8.72 -2.05 5.47
C LEU A 23 -8.37 -2.52 6.87
N VAL A 24 -9.35 -3.08 7.58
CA VAL A 24 -9.15 -3.59 8.93
C VAL A 24 -9.07 -5.11 8.90
N LEU A 25 -7.95 -5.65 9.39
CA LEU A 25 -7.71 -7.08 9.48
C LEU A 25 -7.39 -7.45 10.93
N ASN A 26 -7.84 -8.63 11.34
CA ASN A 26 -7.56 -9.17 12.66
C ASN A 26 -6.37 -10.12 12.54
N ILE A 27 -5.21 -9.72 13.05
CA ILE A 27 -3.93 -10.38 12.80
C ILE A 27 -3.08 -10.53 14.04
N PHE A 28 -2.12 -11.46 13.98
CA PHE A 28 -1.05 -11.53 14.96
C PHE A 28 0.07 -10.56 14.56
N ILE A 29 0.38 -9.59 15.41
CA ILE A 29 1.45 -8.63 15.18
C ILE A 29 1.95 -8.11 16.52
N GLY A 30 3.27 -7.96 16.63
CA GLY A 30 3.89 -7.35 17.79
C GLY A 30 4.98 -8.20 18.42
N ILE A 31 5.83 -7.53 19.20
CA ILE A 31 7.00 -8.11 19.84
C ILE A 31 6.68 -8.73 21.20
N HIS A 32 5.61 -8.28 21.85
CA HIS A 32 5.25 -8.75 23.19
C HIS A 32 4.61 -10.13 23.15
N ASN A 33 4.82 -10.90 24.22
CA ASN A 33 4.28 -12.25 24.31
C ASN A 33 2.76 -12.30 24.18
N PHE A 34 2.04 -11.34 24.77
CA PHE A 34 0.58 -11.29 24.64
C PHE A 34 0.13 -11.02 23.21
N GLU A 35 0.92 -10.28 22.43
CA GLU A 35 0.61 -10.01 21.02
C GLU A 35 0.80 -11.25 20.13
N LYS A 36 1.61 -12.21 20.58
CA LYS A 36 1.83 -13.48 19.88
C LYS A 36 0.72 -14.48 20.13
N LYS A 37 -0.06 -14.29 21.19
CA LYS A 37 -1.10 -15.24 21.63
C LYS A 37 -2.50 -14.83 21.21
N LYS A 38 -2.72 -13.57 20.87
CA LYS A 38 -4.04 -13.04 20.53
C LYS A 38 -3.95 -12.12 19.32
N LYS A 39 -4.86 -12.31 18.39
CA LYS A 39 -5.01 -11.39 17.25
C LYS A 39 -5.50 -10.03 17.72
N GLN A 40 -5.08 -9.00 17.02
CA GLN A 40 -5.57 -7.65 17.25
C GLN A 40 -5.96 -7.01 15.93
N ARG A 41 -6.85 -6.02 16.01
CA ARG A 41 -7.29 -5.29 14.82
C ARG A 41 -6.21 -4.33 14.37
N VAL A 42 -5.90 -4.40 13.09
CA VAL A 42 -4.93 -3.53 12.44
C VAL A 42 -5.58 -2.89 11.23
N ARG A 43 -5.44 -1.58 11.12
CA ARG A 43 -5.97 -0.81 10.00
C ARG A 43 -4.87 -0.45 9.04
N PHE A 44 -5.11 -0.75 7.79
CA PHE A 44 -4.21 -0.44 6.68
C PHE A 44 -4.82 0.64 5.81
N ASN A 45 -4.05 1.69 5.54
CA ASN A 45 -4.37 2.66 4.52
C ASN A 45 -3.22 2.67 3.52
N ILE A 46 -3.54 2.41 2.26
CA ILE A 46 -2.54 2.20 1.21
C ILE A 46 -2.87 3.12 0.05
N GLU A 47 -1.87 3.87 -0.40
CA GLU A 47 -1.96 4.68 -1.60
C GLU A 47 -0.87 4.23 -2.55
N VAL A 48 -1.25 3.91 -3.80
CA VAL A 48 -0.32 3.45 -4.82
C VAL A 48 -0.39 4.39 -6.00
N ILE A 49 0.72 5.06 -6.28
CA ILE A 49 0.84 5.97 -7.42
C ILE A 49 1.37 5.17 -8.60
N THR A 50 0.57 5.10 -9.65
CA THR A 50 0.92 4.38 -10.87
C THR A 50 1.51 5.33 -11.92
N ASP A 51 2.19 4.76 -12.91
CA ASP A 51 2.83 5.52 -13.97
C ASP A 51 1.78 6.32 -14.76
N PRO A 52 1.84 7.66 -14.72
CA PRO A 52 0.86 8.49 -15.42
C PRO A 52 0.96 8.41 -16.94
N ASN A 53 2.07 7.92 -17.48
CA ASN A 53 2.29 7.77 -18.91
C ASN A 53 1.70 6.47 -19.46
N VAL A 54 1.31 5.54 -18.59
CA VAL A 54 0.68 4.30 -19.00
C VAL A 54 -0.83 4.53 -19.05
N LYS A 55 -1.39 4.46 -20.26
CA LYS A 55 -2.84 4.58 -20.45
C LYS A 55 -3.52 3.26 -20.10
N PRO A 56 -4.50 3.26 -19.19
CA PRO A 56 -5.23 2.04 -18.87
C PRO A 56 -5.96 1.47 -20.10
N ASP A 57 -5.80 0.16 -20.30
CA ASP A 57 -6.44 -0.58 -21.39
C ASP A 57 -6.95 -1.90 -20.83
N ASN A 58 -8.27 -2.11 -20.90
CA ASN A 58 -8.90 -3.32 -20.38
C ASN A 58 -8.52 -4.59 -21.12
N LYS A 59 -7.88 -4.47 -22.29
CA LYS A 59 -7.34 -5.60 -23.07
C LYS A 59 -5.93 -5.96 -22.68
N ASP A 60 -5.24 -5.10 -21.94
CA ASP A 60 -3.87 -5.31 -21.47
C ASP A 60 -3.82 -5.08 -19.97
N LEU A 61 -3.87 -6.15 -19.19
CA LEU A 61 -3.92 -6.09 -17.73
C LEU A 61 -2.65 -5.52 -17.10
N SER A 62 -1.54 -5.48 -17.83
CA SER A 62 -0.30 -4.85 -17.33
C SER A 62 -0.43 -3.33 -17.18
N THR A 63 -1.44 -2.73 -17.80
CA THR A 63 -1.72 -1.29 -17.73
C THR A 63 -2.60 -0.91 -16.56
N ILE A 64 -3.12 -1.89 -15.82
CA ILE A 64 -4.09 -1.70 -14.75
C ILE A 64 -3.55 -2.32 -13.47
N LEU A 65 -3.65 -1.59 -12.37
CA LEU A 65 -3.29 -2.13 -11.05
C LEU A 65 -4.48 -2.90 -10.48
N ASN A 66 -4.30 -4.19 -10.25
CA ASN A 66 -5.32 -5.03 -9.63
C ASN A 66 -5.26 -4.92 -8.11
N TYR A 67 -6.06 -4.00 -7.55
CA TYR A 67 -6.10 -3.78 -6.10
C TYR A 67 -6.72 -4.96 -5.32
N GLU A 68 -7.61 -5.73 -5.92
CA GLU A 68 -8.15 -6.93 -5.27
C GLU A 68 -7.06 -7.97 -5.03
N GLU A 69 -6.20 -8.17 -6.02
CA GLU A 69 -5.07 -9.07 -5.91
C GLU A 69 -4.10 -8.62 -4.82
N ILE A 70 -3.83 -7.31 -4.73
CA ILE A 70 -2.99 -6.76 -3.67
C ILE A 70 -3.59 -7.05 -2.29
N VAL A 71 -4.88 -6.76 -2.10
CA VAL A 71 -5.57 -7.03 -0.82
C VAL A 71 -5.54 -8.51 -0.48
N ASN A 72 -5.81 -9.39 -1.46
CA ASN A 72 -5.79 -10.83 -1.24
C ASN A 72 -4.40 -11.33 -0.84
N LYS A 73 -3.35 -10.80 -1.46
CA LYS A 73 -1.96 -11.15 -1.11
C LYS A 73 -1.59 -10.65 0.30
N ILE A 74 -2.06 -9.48 0.69
CA ILE A 74 -1.86 -8.97 2.05
C ILE A 74 -2.55 -9.89 3.07
N LYS A 75 -3.79 -10.29 2.81
CA LYS A 75 -4.53 -11.22 3.67
C LYS A 75 -3.81 -12.55 3.83
N LEU A 76 -3.27 -13.10 2.74
CA LEU A 76 -2.50 -14.33 2.78
C LEU A 76 -1.21 -14.15 3.60
N LEU A 77 -0.50 -13.06 3.39
CA LEU A 77 0.73 -12.75 4.11
C LEU A 77 0.51 -12.73 5.63
N VAL A 78 -0.49 -11.98 6.09
CA VAL A 78 -0.73 -11.81 7.53
C VAL A 78 -1.33 -13.07 8.18
N ASN A 79 -1.95 -13.97 7.40
CA ASN A 79 -2.45 -15.24 7.90
C ASN A 79 -1.36 -16.32 7.99
N LYS A 80 -0.33 -16.22 7.15
CA LYS A 80 0.77 -17.21 7.13
C LYS A 80 1.87 -16.91 8.11
N GLN A 81 2.07 -15.65 8.46
CA GLN A 81 3.27 -15.20 9.14
C GLN A 81 2.93 -14.19 10.22
N HIS A 82 3.47 -14.43 11.42
CA HIS A 82 3.51 -13.44 12.48
C HIS A 82 4.64 -12.45 12.19
N HIS A 83 4.35 -11.16 12.34
CA HIS A 83 5.36 -10.10 12.23
C HIS A 83 5.56 -9.48 13.62
N GLU A 84 6.78 -9.50 14.11
CA GLU A 84 7.10 -8.85 15.39
C GLU A 84 7.08 -7.32 15.25
N LEU A 85 7.53 -6.81 14.11
CA LEU A 85 7.64 -5.38 13.86
C LEU A 85 6.71 -4.95 12.72
N ILE A 86 6.07 -3.80 12.90
CA ILE A 86 5.27 -3.16 11.86
C ILE A 86 6.14 -2.86 10.63
N GLU A 87 7.39 -2.49 10.84
CA GLU A 87 8.35 -2.19 9.77
C GLU A 87 8.57 -3.38 8.85
N ASP A 88 8.69 -4.58 9.40
CA ASP A 88 8.86 -5.80 8.59
C ASP A 88 7.60 -6.13 7.81
N LEU A 89 6.45 -5.95 8.43
CA LEU A 89 5.17 -6.11 7.75
C LEU A 89 5.05 -5.15 6.57
N ALA A 90 5.39 -3.87 6.79
CA ALA A 90 5.38 -2.88 5.73
C ALA A 90 6.31 -3.24 4.57
N GLU A 91 7.52 -3.73 4.86
CA GLU A 91 8.45 -4.14 3.81
C GLU A 91 7.89 -5.30 2.98
N ASN A 92 7.24 -6.26 3.62
CA ASN A 92 6.63 -7.38 2.91
C ASN A 92 5.44 -6.92 2.05
N ILE A 93 4.67 -5.94 2.52
CA ILE A 93 3.58 -5.36 1.73
C ILE A 93 4.14 -4.57 0.54
N PHE A 94 5.22 -3.80 0.74
CA PHE A 94 5.89 -3.11 -0.36
C PHE A 94 6.37 -4.09 -1.45
N LYS A 95 6.90 -5.26 -1.07
CA LYS A 95 7.29 -6.28 -2.05
C LYS A 95 6.09 -6.72 -2.90
N ILE A 96 4.93 -6.88 -2.30
CA ILE A 96 3.69 -7.23 -3.02
C ILE A 96 3.35 -6.12 -4.01
N ILE A 97 3.35 -4.87 -3.56
CA ILE A 97 2.94 -3.71 -4.36
C ILE A 97 3.93 -3.45 -5.51
N PHE A 98 5.22 -3.42 -5.20
CA PHE A 98 6.26 -3.10 -6.20
C PHE A 98 6.57 -4.26 -7.15
N HIS A 99 5.97 -5.43 -6.95
CA HIS A 99 5.98 -6.49 -7.96
C HIS A 99 5.34 -6.00 -9.27
N TYR A 100 4.38 -5.12 -9.19
CA TYR A 100 3.75 -4.50 -10.36
C TYR A 100 4.64 -3.38 -10.88
N LYS A 101 5.14 -3.52 -12.11
CA LYS A 101 6.03 -2.54 -12.74
C LYS A 101 5.37 -1.17 -12.95
N LEU A 102 4.05 -1.16 -13.01
CA LEU A 102 3.23 0.04 -13.13
C LEU A 102 3.39 0.99 -11.94
N VAL A 103 3.77 0.46 -10.77
CA VAL A 103 3.85 1.22 -9.52
C VAL A 103 5.10 2.07 -9.47
N LYS A 104 4.93 3.37 -9.24
CA LYS A 104 6.02 4.34 -9.09
C LYS A 104 6.30 4.67 -7.63
N LYS A 105 5.25 4.78 -6.83
CA LYS A 105 5.36 5.13 -5.42
C LYS A 105 4.25 4.45 -4.64
N ALA A 106 4.52 4.10 -3.40
CA ALA A 106 3.49 3.62 -2.49
C ALA A 106 3.66 4.23 -1.11
N ASN A 107 2.54 4.57 -0.49
CA ASN A 107 2.45 5.00 0.90
C ASN A 107 1.61 3.98 1.65
N ILE A 108 2.08 3.55 2.80
CA ILE A 108 1.38 2.59 3.65
C ILE A 108 1.31 3.17 5.06
N LYS A 109 0.11 3.18 5.63
CA LYS A 109 -0.10 3.49 7.03
C LYS A 109 -0.65 2.26 7.72
N ILE A 110 0.05 1.78 8.74
CA ILE A 110 -0.33 0.59 9.50
C ILE A 110 -0.57 1.00 10.94
N GLU A 111 -1.77 0.76 11.45
CA GLU A 111 -2.19 1.19 12.77
C GLU A 111 -2.75 0.03 13.58
N LYS A 112 -2.25 -0.13 14.80
CA LYS A 112 -2.86 -1.02 15.80
C LYS A 112 -3.99 -0.27 16.49
N LEU A 113 -5.18 -0.86 16.53
CA LEU A 113 -6.38 -0.19 17.04
C LEU A 113 -6.65 -0.48 18.51
N ASP A 114 -6.08 -1.56 19.06
CA ASP A 114 -6.45 -2.06 20.38
C ASP A 114 -5.34 -2.00 21.42
N ILE A 115 -4.15 -1.50 21.02
CA ILE A 115 -2.95 -1.62 21.87
C ILE A 115 -2.85 -0.53 22.94
N LEU A 116 -3.32 0.68 22.68
CA LEU A 116 -3.27 1.80 23.61
C LEU A 116 -4.67 2.21 24.06
N LYS A 117 -4.86 2.25 25.37
CA LYS A 117 -6.18 2.44 25.98
C LYS A 117 -6.79 3.81 25.70
N ASN A 118 -6.03 4.87 25.70
CA ASN A 118 -6.52 6.25 25.58
C ASN A 118 -6.18 6.89 24.25
N SER A 119 -5.89 6.06 23.25
CA SER A 119 -5.59 6.51 21.88
C SER A 119 -6.46 5.75 20.90
N GLU A 120 -6.92 6.42 19.86
CA GLU A 120 -7.67 5.77 18.78
C GLU A 120 -6.83 4.68 18.11
N SER A 121 -5.57 4.96 17.89
CA SER A 121 -4.64 4.03 17.26
C SER A 121 -3.21 4.45 17.53
N VAL A 122 -2.30 3.52 17.28
CA VAL A 122 -0.87 3.81 17.18
C VAL A 122 -0.32 3.08 15.96
N GLY A 123 0.50 3.77 15.19
CA GLY A 123 1.02 3.19 13.97
C GLY A 123 2.15 3.96 13.36
N ILE A 124 2.52 3.52 12.17
CA ILE A 124 3.65 4.07 11.41
C ILE A 124 3.19 4.30 9.97
N GLU A 125 3.62 5.41 9.40
CA GLU A 125 3.47 5.70 7.97
C GLU A 125 4.78 5.45 7.26
N PHE A 126 4.70 4.80 6.11
CA PHE A 126 5.84 4.44 5.28
C PHE A 126 5.63 4.99 3.86
N SER A 127 6.71 5.38 3.23
CA SER A 127 6.69 5.83 1.84
C SER A 127 7.88 5.23 1.10
N LYS A 128 7.64 4.69 -0.08
CA LYS A 128 8.70 4.11 -0.91
C LYS A 128 8.49 4.53 -2.36
N LEU A 129 9.56 4.96 -3.00
CA LEU A 129 9.56 5.46 -4.37
C LEU A 129 10.48 4.59 -5.23
N ARG A 130 10.00 4.20 -6.40
CA ARG A 130 10.84 3.55 -7.41
C ARG A 130 11.70 4.60 -8.12
N ILE A 131 12.97 4.41 -8.06
CA ILE A 131 13.94 5.30 -8.72
C ILE A 131 14.28 4.78 -10.12
#